data_067ae930673b57088b2178a4fc0227dc
#
_entry.id   067ae930673b57088b2178a4fc0227dc
#
_cell.length_a   1.000
_cell.length_b   1.000
_cell.length_c   1.000
_cell.angle_alpha   90.00
_cell.angle_beta   90.00
_cell.angle_gamma   90.00
#
_symmetry.space_group_name_H-M   'P 1'
#
loop_
_entity.id
_entity.type
_entity.pdbx_description
1 polymer ?
#
loop_
_entity_poly.entity_id
_entity_poly.type
_entity_poly.pdbx_seq_one_letter_code
_entity_poly.pdbx_strand_id
1 'polypeptide(L)'
;MRLSAPVRIGACTALLLSGAFVTDLTAILVAPTAVYMSDRQPGGAVTLYNPTETPEEISMEVQFGYPATDETGGVRMVMDPEGDDPRSAAEWIRVLPRRLVVPPGERRVVRLLAQPPGDLPQGEYWSRLIITSRGQNLPVEGAPDSSGVTVG
;
A
#
# COMPACT_ATOMS: atom_id res chain seq x y z
N MET A 1 17.61 46.32 -64.91
CA MET A 1 17.27 46.99 -63.64
C MET A 1 16.05 46.26 -63.05
N ARG A 2 16.31 45.25 -62.21
CA ARG A 2 15.27 44.57 -61.44
C ARG A 2 15.81 44.32 -60.04
N LEU A 3 15.22 44.99 -59.04
CA LEU A 3 15.51 44.83 -57.64
C LEU A 3 14.84 43.55 -57.13
N SER A 4 15.63 42.66 -56.51
CA SER A 4 15.17 41.54 -55.79
C SER A 4 15.07 41.88 -54.30
N ALA A 5 13.91 41.80 -53.71
CA ALA A 5 13.71 41.97 -52.27
C ALA A 5 14.06 40.72 -51.50
N PRO A 6 14.67 40.80 -50.27
CA PRO A 6 14.99 39.64 -49.47
C PRO A 6 13.75 39.17 -48.65
N VAL A 7 13.44 37.90 -48.78
CA VAL A 7 12.49 37.20 -47.93
C VAL A 7 13.07 36.99 -46.52
N ARG A 8 12.46 37.59 -45.52
CA ARG A 8 12.79 37.35 -44.11
C ARG A 8 12.04 36.11 -43.62
N ILE A 9 12.77 35.02 -43.39
CA ILE A 9 12.25 33.82 -42.74
C ILE A 9 12.31 34.08 -41.24
N GLY A 10 11.15 34.30 -40.62
CA GLY A 10 10.99 34.37 -39.19
C GLY A 10 11.04 32.95 -38.58
N ALA A 11 12.08 32.64 -37.84
CA ALA A 11 12.17 31.41 -37.05
C ALA A 11 11.26 31.53 -35.83
N CYS A 12 10.15 30.82 -35.84
CA CYS A 12 9.26 30.64 -34.69
C CYS A 12 9.85 29.53 -33.80
N THR A 13 10.61 29.90 -32.75
CA THR A 13 11.08 28.96 -31.76
C THR A 13 9.94 28.62 -30.83
N ALA A 14 9.28 27.47 -31.04
CA ALA A 14 8.30 26.93 -30.13
C ALA A 14 9.02 26.29 -28.94
N LEU A 15 8.97 26.96 -27.79
CA LEU A 15 9.48 26.46 -26.52
C LEU A 15 8.47 25.45 -25.99
N LEU A 16 8.72 24.16 -26.19
CA LEU A 16 7.96 23.07 -25.55
C LEU A 16 8.32 23.00 -24.07
N LEU A 17 7.51 23.61 -23.20
CA LEU A 17 7.54 23.38 -21.78
C LEU A 17 7.02 21.94 -21.54
N SER A 18 7.92 20.97 -21.44
CA SER A 18 7.58 19.63 -20.94
C SER A 18 7.35 19.75 -19.43
N GLY A 19 6.09 19.94 -19.04
CA GLY A 19 5.69 19.83 -17.66
C GLY A 19 5.91 18.38 -17.19
N ALA A 20 6.88 18.17 -16.31
CA ALA A 20 7.02 16.91 -15.61
C ALA A 20 5.80 16.77 -14.69
N PHE A 21 4.88 15.88 -15.02
CA PHE A 21 3.82 15.45 -14.10
C PHE A 21 4.51 14.62 -13.00
N VAL A 22 4.72 15.24 -11.85
CA VAL A 22 5.08 14.52 -10.64
C VAL A 22 3.80 13.83 -10.17
N THR A 23 3.71 12.52 -10.37
CA THR A 23 2.63 11.72 -9.77
C THR A 23 2.95 11.59 -8.29
N ASP A 24 2.18 12.27 -7.44
CA ASP A 24 2.25 12.07 -6.00
C ASP A 24 1.94 10.61 -5.68
N LEU A 25 2.91 9.93 -5.06
CA LEU A 25 2.69 8.61 -4.49
C LEU A 25 1.79 8.75 -3.27
N THR A 26 0.54 8.32 -3.40
CA THR A 26 -0.49 8.47 -2.35
C THR A 26 -0.68 7.21 -1.52
N ALA A 27 0.28 6.27 -1.55
CA ALA A 27 0.14 4.99 -0.89
C ALA A 27 1.37 4.66 -0.02
N ILE A 28 1.10 3.98 1.11
CA ILE A 28 2.15 3.37 1.94
C ILE A 28 2.88 2.28 1.15
N LEU A 29 4.19 2.30 1.21
CA LEU A 29 5.04 1.23 0.67
C LEU A 29 5.28 0.17 1.73
N VAL A 30 5.19 -1.08 1.32
CA VAL A 30 5.33 -2.26 2.20
C VAL A 30 6.43 -3.16 1.68
N ALA A 31 7.36 -3.56 2.55
CA ALA A 31 8.41 -4.51 2.21
C ALA A 31 8.77 -5.39 3.43
N PRO A 32 9.06 -6.67 3.24
CA PRO A 32 8.91 -7.44 2.00
C PRO A 32 7.43 -7.73 1.66
N THR A 33 7.17 -8.19 0.43
CA THR A 33 5.82 -8.56 -0.01
C THR A 33 5.41 -9.98 0.41
N ALA A 34 6.38 -10.79 0.85
CA ALA A 34 6.14 -12.12 1.41
C ALA A 34 7.05 -12.35 2.61
N VAL A 35 6.50 -12.98 3.64
CA VAL A 35 7.22 -13.35 4.87
C VAL A 35 7.06 -14.84 5.09
N TYR A 36 8.18 -15.55 5.19
CA TYR A 36 8.21 -16.98 5.46
C TYR A 36 8.54 -17.21 6.92
N MET A 37 7.73 -18.02 7.58
CA MET A 37 7.90 -18.41 8.98
C MET A 37 7.93 -19.93 9.09
N SER A 38 8.58 -20.44 10.12
CA SER A 38 8.69 -21.89 10.39
C SER A 38 8.75 -22.14 11.89
N ASP A 39 8.69 -23.40 12.29
CA ASP A 39 8.85 -23.79 13.70
C ASP A 39 10.15 -23.28 14.33
N ARG A 40 11.22 -23.20 13.54
CA ARG A 40 12.51 -22.67 14.00
C ARG A 40 12.59 -21.16 13.97
N GLN A 41 11.77 -20.53 13.16
CA GLN A 41 11.69 -19.06 13.01
C GLN A 41 10.23 -18.63 12.96
N PRO A 42 9.52 -18.62 14.09
CA PRO A 42 8.10 -18.29 14.13
C PRO A 42 7.83 -16.79 13.98
N GLY A 43 8.86 -15.96 13.94
CA GLY A 43 8.75 -14.51 13.83
C GLY A 43 9.16 -13.98 12.46
N GLY A 44 8.46 -12.93 12.03
CA GLY A 44 8.77 -12.16 10.83
C GLY A 44 8.50 -10.67 11.03
N ALA A 45 8.81 -9.87 10.04
CA ALA A 45 8.53 -8.44 10.07
C ALA A 45 8.25 -7.89 8.67
N VAL A 46 7.43 -6.85 8.62
CA VAL A 46 7.25 -6.00 7.47
C VAL A 46 7.57 -4.55 7.85
N THR A 47 8.15 -3.83 6.92
CA THR A 47 8.43 -2.39 7.07
C THR A 47 7.44 -1.62 6.24
N LEU A 48 6.78 -0.66 6.88
CA LEU A 48 5.91 0.32 6.25
C LEU A 48 6.70 1.62 6.08
N TYR A 49 6.59 2.24 4.92
CA TYR A 49 7.19 3.54 4.63
C TYR A 49 6.12 4.47 4.08
N ASN A 50 6.03 5.66 4.66
CA ASN A 50 5.13 6.71 4.19
C ASN A 50 5.89 7.70 3.29
N PRO A 51 5.73 7.64 1.97
CA PRO A 51 6.33 8.60 1.05
C PRO A 51 5.54 9.89 0.92
N THR A 52 4.35 9.99 1.53
CA THR A 52 3.46 11.15 1.41
C THR A 52 3.88 12.28 2.34
N GLU A 53 3.29 13.45 2.17
CA GLU A 53 3.54 14.62 3.03
C GLU A 53 2.62 14.67 4.26
N THR A 54 1.67 13.74 4.38
CA THR A 54 0.70 13.67 5.49
C THR A 54 0.90 12.41 6.32
N PRO A 55 0.60 12.45 7.63
CA PRO A 55 0.58 11.24 8.45
C PRO A 55 -0.47 10.26 7.95
N GLU A 56 -0.14 8.98 7.95
CA GLU A 56 -1.03 7.89 7.54
C GLU A 56 -1.38 7.00 8.72
N GLU A 57 -2.68 6.85 8.98
CA GLU A 57 -3.18 5.86 9.94
C GLU A 57 -3.31 4.50 9.25
N ILE A 58 -2.62 3.51 9.80
CA ILE A 58 -2.58 2.16 9.27
C ILE A 58 -3.34 1.22 10.19
N SER A 59 -4.22 0.43 9.60
CA SER A 59 -4.84 -0.73 10.24
C SER A 59 -4.45 -2.01 9.52
N MET A 60 -4.30 -3.09 10.27
CA MET A 60 -3.84 -4.38 9.74
C MET A 60 -4.73 -5.51 10.23
N GLU A 61 -5.09 -6.38 9.29
CA GLU A 61 -5.88 -7.58 9.51
C GLU A 61 -5.22 -8.77 8.83
N VAL A 62 -5.40 -9.96 9.41
CA VAL A 62 -4.93 -11.20 8.81
C VAL A 62 -6.15 -11.97 8.33
N GLN A 63 -6.13 -12.37 7.07
CA GLN A 63 -7.17 -13.15 6.43
C GLN A 63 -6.56 -14.33 5.71
N PHE A 64 -7.35 -15.38 5.46
CA PHE A 64 -6.89 -16.47 4.61
C PHE A 64 -6.82 -16.01 3.16
N GLY A 65 -5.79 -16.46 2.48
CA GLY A 65 -5.58 -16.26 1.06
C GLY A 65 -4.27 -16.86 0.62
N TYR A 66 -4.26 -17.39 -0.60
CA TYR A 66 -3.08 -18.03 -1.19
C TYR A 66 -2.96 -17.71 -2.67
N PRO A 67 -1.74 -17.74 -3.23
CA PRO A 67 -1.54 -17.58 -4.65
C PRO A 67 -1.97 -18.88 -5.38
N ALA A 68 -2.77 -18.73 -6.42
CA ALA A 68 -3.13 -19.83 -7.30
C ALA A 68 -2.81 -19.47 -8.74
N THR A 69 -2.43 -20.48 -9.53
CA THR A 69 -2.21 -20.31 -10.97
C THR A 69 -3.50 -20.62 -11.70
N ASP A 70 -3.91 -19.74 -12.60
CA ASP A 70 -5.05 -19.96 -13.47
C ASP A 70 -4.68 -20.83 -14.70
N GLU A 71 -5.67 -21.14 -15.52
CA GLU A 71 -5.51 -22.00 -16.69
C GLU A 71 -4.58 -21.40 -17.76
N THR A 72 -4.32 -20.10 -17.71
CA THR A 72 -3.44 -19.38 -18.64
C THR A 72 -2.02 -19.23 -18.11
N GLY A 73 -1.73 -19.73 -16.88
CA GLY A 73 -0.45 -19.58 -16.21
C GLY A 73 -0.31 -18.26 -15.44
N GLY A 74 -1.35 -17.44 -15.40
CA GLY A 74 -1.41 -16.23 -14.61
C GLY A 74 -1.54 -16.52 -13.11
N VAL A 75 -0.82 -15.78 -12.25
CA VAL A 75 -0.95 -15.91 -10.79
C VAL A 75 -2.03 -14.98 -10.29
N ARG A 76 -3.01 -15.53 -9.59
CA ARG A 76 -4.06 -14.76 -8.90
C ARG A 76 -4.10 -15.09 -7.42
N MET A 77 -4.55 -14.15 -6.60
CA MET A 77 -4.82 -14.40 -5.18
C MET A 77 -6.22 -14.95 -5.01
N VAL A 78 -6.31 -16.13 -4.41
CA VAL A 78 -7.58 -16.67 -3.93
C VAL A 78 -7.80 -16.15 -2.52
N MET A 79 -8.95 -15.53 -2.29
CA MET A 79 -9.35 -14.99 -1.01
C MET A 79 -10.53 -15.79 -0.50
N ASP A 80 -10.43 -16.25 0.73
CA ASP A 80 -11.53 -16.86 1.45
C ASP A 80 -11.63 -16.20 2.85
N PRO A 81 -12.39 -15.11 2.97
CA PRO A 81 -12.54 -14.40 4.24
C PRO A 81 -13.29 -15.21 5.31
N GLU A 82 -14.10 -16.17 4.94
CA GLU A 82 -14.85 -17.04 5.85
C GLU A 82 -14.01 -18.21 6.39
N GLY A 83 -12.93 -18.55 5.67
CA GLY A 83 -11.72 -19.14 6.22
C GLY A 83 -11.77 -20.56 6.78
N ASP A 84 -12.67 -21.43 6.33
CA ASP A 84 -12.73 -22.83 6.76
C ASP A 84 -11.67 -23.72 6.06
N ASP A 85 -10.81 -23.15 5.23
CA ASP A 85 -9.74 -23.92 4.56
C ASP A 85 -8.73 -24.42 5.61
N PRO A 86 -8.42 -25.72 5.67
CA PRO A 86 -7.51 -26.30 6.63
C PRO A 86 -6.05 -25.78 6.50
N ARG A 87 -5.73 -25.11 5.41
CA ARG A 87 -4.42 -24.46 5.20
C ARG A 87 -4.38 -23.03 5.74
N SER A 88 -5.46 -22.55 6.35
CA SER A 88 -5.52 -21.18 6.88
C SER A 88 -4.61 -21.00 8.08
N ALA A 89 -3.72 -20.00 8.02
CA ALA A 89 -2.91 -19.53 9.13
C ALA A 89 -3.50 -18.28 9.79
N ALA A 90 -4.65 -17.79 9.34
CA ALA A 90 -5.16 -16.47 9.71
C ALA A 90 -5.41 -16.32 11.23
N GLU A 91 -5.89 -17.36 11.88
CA GLU A 91 -6.25 -17.32 13.29
C GLU A 91 -5.03 -17.30 14.24
N TRP A 92 -3.90 -17.86 13.81
CA TRP A 92 -2.72 -18.01 14.67
C TRP A 92 -1.52 -17.15 14.26
N ILE A 93 -1.69 -16.25 13.25
CA ILE A 93 -0.74 -15.17 13.00
C ILE A 93 -1.11 -13.93 13.81
N ARG A 94 -0.16 -13.45 14.60
CA ARG A 94 -0.28 -12.22 15.40
C ARG A 94 0.48 -11.08 14.73
N VAL A 95 -0.17 -9.93 14.62
CA VAL A 95 0.39 -8.69 14.05
C VAL A 95 0.55 -7.67 15.18
N LEU A 96 1.73 -7.12 15.33
CA LEU A 96 2.09 -6.21 16.42
C LEU A 96 2.90 -5.02 15.90
N PRO A 97 2.34 -3.78 16.03
CA PRO A 97 0.99 -3.45 16.42
C PRO A 97 -0.03 -3.69 15.29
N ARG A 98 -1.34 -3.80 15.61
CA ARG A 98 -2.41 -3.90 14.60
C ARG A 98 -2.83 -2.56 14.03
N ARG A 99 -2.54 -1.47 14.74
CA ARG A 99 -2.80 -0.09 14.31
C ARG A 99 -1.64 0.78 14.69
N LEU A 100 -1.28 1.70 13.83
CA LEU A 100 -0.23 2.69 14.08
C LEU A 100 -0.39 3.88 13.13
N VAL A 101 0.29 4.97 13.47
CA VAL A 101 0.44 6.12 12.57
C VAL A 101 1.87 6.11 12.03
N VAL A 102 2.00 6.31 10.72
CA VAL A 102 3.29 6.50 10.06
C VAL A 102 3.41 7.96 9.64
N PRO A 103 4.26 8.76 10.30
CA PRO A 103 4.51 10.14 9.90
C PRO A 103 5.09 10.27 8.49
N PRO A 104 5.01 11.46 7.87
CA PRO A 104 5.61 11.73 6.57
C PRO A 104 7.09 11.36 6.51
N GLY A 105 7.51 10.68 5.45
CA GLY A 105 8.89 10.28 5.22
C GLY A 105 9.46 9.23 6.20
N GLU A 106 8.65 8.72 7.13
CA GLU A 106 9.12 7.79 8.14
C GLU A 106 8.84 6.33 7.80
N ARG A 107 9.56 5.45 8.51
CA ARG A 107 9.40 4.00 8.46
C ARG A 107 8.93 3.47 9.81
N ARG A 108 8.08 2.46 9.75
CA ARG A 108 7.64 1.70 10.94
C ARG A 108 7.76 0.21 10.65
N VAL A 109 8.23 -0.53 11.65
CA VAL A 109 8.35 -1.98 11.57
C VAL A 109 7.17 -2.61 12.30
N VAL A 110 6.49 -3.50 11.63
CA VAL A 110 5.41 -4.34 12.16
C VAL A 110 5.94 -5.76 12.30
N ARG A 111 5.78 -6.34 13.48
CA ARG A 111 6.21 -7.70 13.75
C ARG A 111 5.07 -8.68 13.54
N LEU A 112 5.40 -9.81 12.95
CA LEU A 112 4.51 -10.94 12.76
C LEU A 112 5.01 -12.09 13.63
N LEU A 113 4.09 -12.79 14.29
CA LEU A 113 4.41 -13.96 15.12
C LEU A 113 3.42 -15.07 14.80
N ALA A 114 3.94 -16.22 14.42
CA ALA A 114 3.16 -17.43 14.25
C ALA A 114 3.01 -18.15 15.61
N GLN A 115 1.78 -18.49 15.96
CA GLN A 115 1.42 -19.24 17.16
C GLN A 115 0.49 -20.40 16.79
N PRO A 116 1.00 -21.39 16.02
CA PRO A 116 0.18 -22.51 15.57
C PRO A 116 -0.31 -23.37 16.74
N PRO A 117 -1.45 -24.07 16.60
CA PRO A 117 -1.87 -25.12 17.52
C PRO A 117 -0.81 -26.21 17.63
N GLY A 118 -0.71 -26.85 18.82
CA GLY A 118 0.34 -27.84 19.08
C GLY A 118 0.16 -29.16 18.31
N ASP A 119 -1.03 -29.40 17.82
CA ASP A 119 -1.43 -30.59 17.05
C ASP A 119 -1.52 -30.33 15.54
N LEU A 120 -1.00 -29.16 15.09
CA LEU A 120 -1.06 -28.80 13.69
C LEU A 120 -0.25 -29.81 12.84
N PRO A 121 -0.87 -30.43 11.81
CA PRO A 121 -0.16 -31.31 10.89
C PRO A 121 1.00 -30.61 10.19
N GLN A 122 2.00 -31.37 9.76
CA GLN A 122 3.05 -30.80 8.93
C GLN A 122 2.50 -30.42 7.54
N GLY A 123 2.82 -29.21 7.09
CA GLY A 123 2.31 -28.71 5.82
C GLY A 123 2.66 -27.25 5.61
N GLU A 124 2.15 -26.71 4.51
CA GLU A 124 2.21 -25.30 4.20
C GLU A 124 0.88 -24.63 4.55
N TYR A 125 0.99 -23.53 5.27
CA TYR A 125 -0.14 -22.74 5.73
C TYR A 125 -0.02 -21.31 5.23
N TRP A 126 -1.14 -20.74 4.86
CA TRP A 126 -1.18 -19.46 4.20
C TRP A 126 -2.02 -18.45 4.95
N SER A 127 -1.56 -17.22 4.94
CA SER A 127 -2.36 -16.07 5.36
C SER A 127 -1.94 -14.85 4.57
N ARG A 128 -2.82 -13.87 4.51
CA ARG A 128 -2.59 -12.59 3.88
C ARG A 128 -2.72 -11.48 4.92
N LEU A 129 -1.73 -10.60 4.94
CA LEU A 129 -1.80 -9.38 5.72
C LEU A 129 -2.48 -8.30 4.88
N ILE A 130 -3.67 -7.89 5.28
CA ILE A 130 -4.39 -6.77 4.69
C ILE A 130 -3.95 -5.51 5.42
N ILE A 131 -3.44 -4.55 4.68
CA ILE A 131 -2.97 -3.28 5.20
C ILE A 131 -3.85 -2.19 4.60
N THR A 132 -4.60 -1.50 5.46
CA THR A 132 -5.45 -0.37 5.06
C THR A 132 -4.82 0.91 5.57
N SER A 133 -4.57 1.85 4.65
CA SER A 133 -4.06 3.18 4.94
C SER A 133 -5.17 4.21 4.79
N ARG A 134 -5.19 5.18 5.71
CA ARG A 134 -6.06 6.35 5.65
C ARG A 134 -5.23 7.58 5.99
N GLY A 135 -5.20 8.56 5.08
CA GLY A 135 -4.60 9.86 5.35
C GLY A 135 -5.30 10.51 6.54
N GLN A 136 -4.54 10.94 7.53
CA GLN A 136 -5.08 11.79 8.58
C GLN A 136 -5.23 13.20 8.03
N ASN A 137 -6.46 13.62 7.75
CA ASN A 137 -6.78 15.02 7.61
C ASN A 137 -6.69 15.63 9.03
N LEU A 138 -5.53 16.15 9.40
CA LEU A 138 -5.42 16.95 10.60
C LEU A 138 -6.36 18.16 10.44
N PRO A 139 -7.19 18.51 11.43
CA PRO A 139 -7.98 19.74 11.39
C PRO A 139 -7.00 20.88 11.11
N VAL A 140 -7.20 21.59 10.01
CA VAL A 140 -6.45 22.82 9.75
C VAL A 140 -6.91 23.80 10.81
N GLU A 141 -6.04 24.14 11.76
CA GLU A 141 -6.32 25.13 12.80
C GLU A 141 -6.72 26.44 12.10
N GLY A 142 -8.00 26.84 12.24
CA GLY A 142 -8.56 27.99 11.55
C GLY A 142 -9.47 27.70 10.35
N ALA A 143 -9.73 26.43 9.98
CA ALA A 143 -10.77 26.14 9.02
C ALA A 143 -12.15 26.43 9.62
N PRO A 144 -13.04 27.19 8.92
CA PRO A 144 -14.38 27.43 9.41
C PRO A 144 -15.13 26.11 9.54
N ASP A 145 -15.75 25.88 10.71
CA ASP A 145 -16.60 24.74 10.98
C ASP A 145 -17.65 24.59 9.88
N SER A 146 -17.53 23.53 9.08
CA SER A 146 -18.52 23.19 8.06
C SER A 146 -19.75 22.45 8.62
N SER A 147 -19.95 22.49 9.94
CA SER A 147 -21.12 21.99 10.61
C SER A 147 -22.22 23.06 10.61
N GLY A 148 -23.02 23.15 9.54
CA GLY A 148 -24.19 24.02 9.58
C GLY A 148 -24.74 24.47 8.24
N VAL A 149 -24.91 23.60 7.28
CA VAL A 149 -25.86 23.86 6.19
C VAL A 149 -27.03 22.90 6.33
N THR A 150 -28.03 23.34 7.12
CA THR A 150 -29.36 22.79 7.07
C THR A 150 -30.06 23.47 5.91
N VAL A 151 -30.32 22.75 4.82
CA VAL A 151 -31.21 23.19 3.76
C VAL A 151 -32.61 22.84 4.21
N GLY A 152 -33.41 23.89 4.52
CA GLY A 152 -34.85 23.81 4.76
C GLY A 152 -35.60 23.73 3.41
#